data_f4f2202a8aecd9d7df5f925cc3e21786
#
_entry.id   f4f2202a8aecd9d7df5f925cc3e21786
#
_cell.length_a   1.000
_cell.length_b   1.000
_cell.length_c   1.000
_cell.angle_alpha   90.00
_cell.angle_beta   90.00
_cell.angle_gamma   90.00
#
_symmetry.space_group_name_H-M   'P 1'
#
loop_
_entity.id
_entity.type
_entity.pdbx_description
1 polymer ?
#
loop_
_entity_poly.entity_id
_entity_poly.type
_entity_poly.pdbx_seq_one_letter_code
_entity_poly.pdbx_strand_id
1 'polypeptide(L)'
;MLSATAAERYLPRREAIRAAKSGLIRAYEALNDDVRLKRVCEEILSQGFDEELNRLCNVQLFRIALRTNNKATIAAAYQRCLKESVNADQKAGTIHLYMSWLIKERRHEEALKAAQEALALPGCSEQQKERNLRRAAECYARLKMNDDFNKCQLTLAKTIRRDTPFEELLARANAASAGKDSGLAIGLAEQAIKASTNSEQLARASLFCGKQYFMRKEHKRALDLFERASNTEGLSIREQIDAFCSAGRCHAALGTGKQAEAIFLKALKYGLRHPDVSVWLAGPFYELTRPMMNRKEFKEVITLAERFTGEEFHRNLRIAAYRQLASAQLRSGDPDAAIASAENVLSLEKPTVWDTFDANMTLAQAYQKKKDYDRAEHYARNAANGPENSGSRRWAWWIVVNSCKASGQSKQKQRSILRTILEDPVISGRDKVDFRLAYIYLLDPEKDKNKIKQQIGLCKKETLSPSQKKQIQALEAK
;
A
#
# COMPACT_ATOMS: atom_id res chain seq x y z
N MET A 1 4.66 1.77 63.00
CA MET A 1 4.05 3.05 62.61
C MET A 1 5.18 4.06 62.38
N LEU A 2 5.47 4.42 61.13
CA LEU A 2 6.39 5.55 60.85
C LEU A 2 5.68 6.85 61.25
N SER A 3 6.37 7.73 61.98
CA SER A 3 5.84 9.03 62.39
C SER A 3 5.45 9.85 61.14
N ALA A 4 4.45 10.72 61.25
CA ALA A 4 3.97 11.55 60.12
C ALA A 4 5.11 12.33 59.44
N THR A 5 6.10 12.81 60.24
CA THR A 5 7.30 13.46 59.73
C THR A 5 8.28 12.61 58.93
N ALA A 6 8.30 11.28 59.15
CA ALA A 6 9.08 10.35 58.34
C ALA A 6 8.34 10.04 57.01
N ALA A 7 7.01 9.97 57.02
CA ALA A 7 6.22 9.79 55.83
C ALA A 7 6.32 11.00 54.88
N GLU A 8 6.27 12.23 55.36
CA GLU A 8 6.43 13.45 54.53
C GLU A 8 7.81 13.59 53.87
N ARG A 9 8.89 13.10 54.48
CA ARG A 9 10.21 13.04 53.84
C ARG A 9 10.39 11.89 52.85
N TYR A 10 9.59 10.82 52.95
CA TYR A 10 9.69 9.65 52.10
C TYR A 10 8.87 9.80 50.79
N LEU A 11 7.73 10.51 50.83
CA LEU A 11 6.85 10.74 49.71
C LEU A 11 7.55 11.40 48.50
N PRO A 12 8.29 12.52 48.62
CA PRO A 12 8.95 13.14 47.49
C PRO A 12 10.03 12.24 46.86
N ARG A 13 10.74 11.44 47.67
CA ARG A 13 11.76 10.50 47.18
C ARG A 13 11.13 9.34 46.42
N ARG A 14 9.99 8.84 46.85
CA ARG A 14 9.25 7.75 46.20
C ARG A 14 8.66 8.20 44.86
N GLU A 15 8.12 9.41 44.78
CA GLU A 15 7.62 10.00 43.53
C GLU A 15 8.75 10.28 42.54
N ALA A 16 9.89 10.80 43.00
CA ALA A 16 11.06 10.99 42.13
C ALA A 16 11.58 9.67 41.55
N ILE A 17 11.65 8.61 42.36
CA ILE A 17 12.06 7.27 41.90
C ILE A 17 11.01 6.72 40.87
N ARG A 18 9.72 6.89 41.15
CA ARG A 18 8.65 6.50 40.23
C ARG A 18 8.76 7.23 38.89
N ALA A 19 8.97 8.54 38.92
CA ALA A 19 9.13 9.35 37.70
C ALA A 19 10.38 8.92 36.92
N ALA A 20 11.50 8.66 37.57
CA ALA A 20 12.73 8.22 36.94
C ALA A 20 12.54 6.83 36.30
N LYS A 21 11.95 5.86 37.01
CA LYS A 21 11.66 4.50 36.46
C LYS A 21 10.68 4.57 35.31
N SER A 22 9.61 5.36 35.38
CA SER A 22 8.65 5.57 34.27
C SER A 22 9.34 6.22 33.08
N GLY A 23 10.24 7.19 33.32
CA GLY A 23 11.04 7.80 32.25
C GLY A 23 11.96 6.79 31.54
N LEU A 24 12.60 5.92 32.32
CA LEU A 24 13.46 4.85 31.75
C LEU A 24 12.69 3.86 30.89
N ILE A 25 11.50 3.43 31.34
CA ILE A 25 10.59 2.58 30.56
C ILE A 25 10.24 3.25 29.23
N ARG A 26 9.82 4.53 29.27
CA ARG A 26 9.46 5.27 28.06
C ARG A 26 10.65 5.45 27.11
N ALA A 27 11.84 5.67 27.63
CA ALA A 27 13.06 5.81 26.84
C ALA A 27 13.39 4.51 26.09
N TYR A 28 13.37 3.35 26.76
CA TYR A 28 13.61 2.07 26.09
C TYR A 28 12.49 1.69 25.13
N GLU A 29 11.24 2.02 25.43
CA GLU A 29 10.12 1.85 24.48
C GLU A 29 10.33 2.70 23.22
N ALA A 30 10.73 3.95 23.35
CA ALA A 30 11.00 4.85 22.21
C ALA A 30 12.19 4.39 21.37
N LEU A 31 13.19 3.77 21.99
CA LEU A 31 14.36 3.19 21.31
C LEU A 31 14.07 1.79 20.72
N ASN A 32 12.90 1.21 20.96
CA ASN A 32 12.55 -0.16 20.60
C ASN A 32 13.54 -1.20 21.16
N ASP A 33 14.15 -0.91 22.32
CA ASP A 33 15.09 -1.81 22.99
C ASP A 33 14.33 -2.77 23.92
N ASP A 34 13.71 -3.79 23.33
CA ASP A 34 12.90 -4.78 24.04
C ASP A 34 13.69 -5.57 25.10
N VAL A 35 14.99 -5.76 24.91
CA VAL A 35 15.84 -6.51 25.84
C VAL A 35 16.03 -5.73 27.14
N ARG A 36 16.44 -4.45 27.06
CA ARG A 36 16.63 -3.60 28.24
C ARG A 36 15.29 -3.26 28.86
N LEU A 37 14.26 -2.98 28.06
CA LEU A 37 12.91 -2.72 28.55
C LEU A 37 12.38 -3.89 29.38
N LYS A 38 12.52 -5.11 28.90
CA LYS A 38 12.12 -6.34 29.59
C LYS A 38 12.84 -6.45 30.95
N ARG A 39 14.16 -6.32 30.94
CA ARG A 39 14.97 -6.39 32.18
C ARG A 39 14.55 -5.37 33.22
N VAL A 40 14.36 -4.12 32.82
CA VAL A 40 13.92 -3.04 33.73
C VAL A 40 12.52 -3.31 34.27
N CYS A 41 11.58 -3.78 33.45
CA CYS A 41 10.24 -4.12 33.91
C CYS A 41 10.27 -5.30 34.91
N GLU A 42 11.04 -6.35 34.67
CA GLU A 42 11.20 -7.51 35.56
C GLU A 42 11.84 -7.08 36.90
N GLU A 43 12.82 -6.22 36.88
CA GLU A 43 13.45 -5.67 38.08
C GLU A 43 12.47 -4.83 38.94
N ILE A 44 11.66 -3.98 38.28
CA ILE A 44 10.66 -3.16 38.99
C ILE A 44 9.60 -4.08 39.63
N LEU A 45 9.13 -5.08 38.90
CA LEU A 45 8.14 -6.02 39.42
C LEU A 45 8.66 -6.86 40.59
N SER A 46 9.93 -7.25 40.59
CA SER A 46 10.55 -8.01 41.67
C SER A 46 10.67 -7.18 42.96
N GLN A 47 10.78 -5.85 42.82
CA GLN A 47 10.89 -4.93 43.98
C GLN A 47 9.53 -4.57 44.58
N GLY A 48 8.41 -4.80 43.88
CA GLY A 48 7.05 -4.51 44.33
C GLY A 48 6.81 -3.07 44.70
N PHE A 49 7.44 -2.13 44.00
CA PHE A 49 7.60 -0.74 44.42
C PHE A 49 6.31 0.06 44.45
N ASP A 50 5.46 -0.07 43.39
CA ASP A 50 4.27 0.76 43.21
C ASP A 50 3.29 0.05 42.25
N GLU A 51 2.02 0.01 42.62
CA GLU A 51 1.01 -0.72 41.80
C GLU A 51 0.83 -0.14 40.40
N GLU A 52 0.89 1.20 40.25
CA GLU A 52 0.74 1.85 38.96
C GLU A 52 1.95 1.56 38.05
N LEU A 53 3.15 1.59 38.62
CA LEU A 53 4.36 1.24 37.92
C LEU A 53 4.41 -0.25 37.57
N ASN A 54 3.92 -1.11 38.45
CA ASN A 54 3.78 -2.55 38.18
C ASN A 54 2.82 -2.82 37.02
N ARG A 55 1.66 -2.13 36.99
CA ARG A 55 0.73 -2.19 35.86
C ARG A 55 1.39 -1.75 34.55
N LEU A 56 2.13 -0.63 34.57
CA LEU A 56 2.86 -0.16 33.41
C LEU A 56 3.85 -1.22 32.92
N CYS A 57 4.63 -1.81 33.82
CA CYS A 57 5.59 -2.87 33.49
C CYS A 57 4.90 -4.11 32.89
N ASN A 58 3.78 -4.55 33.46
CA ASN A 58 3.03 -5.70 32.92
C ASN A 58 2.47 -5.43 31.52
N VAL A 59 1.99 -4.20 31.24
CA VAL A 59 1.56 -3.82 29.89
C VAL A 59 2.74 -3.81 28.91
N GLN A 60 3.92 -3.35 29.32
CA GLN A 60 5.11 -3.37 28.46
C GLN A 60 5.59 -4.80 28.19
N LEU A 61 5.64 -5.65 29.22
CA LEU A 61 5.97 -7.07 29.04
C LEU A 61 4.98 -7.79 28.12
N PHE A 62 3.70 -7.44 28.21
CA PHE A 62 2.68 -7.94 27.29
C PHE A 62 2.93 -7.48 25.85
N ARG A 63 3.24 -6.19 25.62
CA ARG A 63 3.62 -5.67 24.31
C ARG A 63 4.84 -6.37 23.73
N ILE A 64 5.88 -6.61 24.55
CA ILE A 64 7.06 -7.37 24.14
C ILE A 64 6.67 -8.80 23.74
N ALA A 65 5.84 -9.48 24.54
CA ALA A 65 5.37 -10.83 24.21
C ALA A 65 4.61 -10.86 22.87
N LEU A 66 3.78 -9.85 22.59
CA LEU A 66 3.07 -9.72 21.32
C LEU A 66 4.03 -9.49 20.13
N ARG A 67 5.07 -8.66 20.30
CA ARG A 67 6.09 -8.41 19.26
C ARG A 67 6.94 -9.64 18.97
N THR A 68 7.35 -10.35 20.01
CA THR A 68 8.16 -11.59 19.89
C THR A 68 7.35 -12.82 19.48
N ASN A 69 6.02 -12.68 19.39
CA ASN A 69 5.06 -13.74 19.04
C ASN A 69 5.21 -15.02 19.89
N ASN A 70 5.57 -14.87 21.17
CA ASN A 70 5.70 -16.01 22.08
C ASN A 70 4.33 -16.39 22.66
N LYS A 71 3.65 -17.34 22.02
CA LYS A 71 2.27 -17.73 22.34
C LYS A 71 2.09 -18.15 23.81
N ALA A 72 3.05 -18.83 24.41
CA ALA A 72 2.98 -19.28 25.81
C ALA A 72 2.98 -18.08 26.79
N THR A 73 3.81 -17.07 26.53
CA THR A 73 3.91 -15.89 27.39
C THR A 73 2.78 -14.89 27.12
N ILE A 74 2.23 -14.84 25.89
CA ILE A 74 1.12 -13.93 25.53
C ILE A 74 -0.11 -14.20 26.39
N ALA A 75 -0.56 -15.45 26.50
CA ALA A 75 -1.75 -15.80 27.25
C ALA A 75 -1.59 -15.45 28.75
N ALA A 76 -0.47 -15.78 29.36
CA ALA A 76 -0.18 -15.45 30.76
C ALA A 76 -0.09 -13.95 31.00
N ALA A 77 0.58 -13.20 30.12
CA ALA A 77 0.72 -11.75 30.22
C ALA A 77 -0.61 -11.04 30.02
N TYR A 78 -1.44 -11.51 29.08
CA TYR A 78 -2.80 -11.01 28.85
C TYR A 78 -3.67 -11.14 30.10
N GLN A 79 -3.73 -12.33 30.69
CA GLN A 79 -4.52 -12.57 31.91
C GLN A 79 -4.02 -11.74 33.09
N ARG A 80 -2.70 -11.56 33.24
CA ARG A 80 -2.13 -10.71 34.27
C ARG A 80 -2.55 -9.25 34.09
N CYS A 81 -2.46 -8.71 32.88
CA CYS A 81 -2.89 -7.35 32.60
C CYS A 81 -4.39 -7.13 32.86
N LEU A 82 -5.23 -8.10 32.50
CA LEU A 82 -6.68 -8.03 32.77
C LEU A 82 -6.97 -8.02 34.30
N LYS A 83 -6.29 -8.89 35.06
CA LYS A 83 -6.47 -8.99 36.51
C LYS A 83 -6.06 -7.69 37.23
N GLU A 84 -4.99 -7.06 36.78
CA GLU A 84 -4.45 -5.83 37.38
C GLU A 84 -5.12 -4.55 36.89
N SER A 85 -5.99 -4.64 35.90
CA SER A 85 -6.72 -3.48 35.39
C SER A 85 -7.73 -2.96 36.44
N VAL A 86 -7.65 -1.70 36.81
CA VAL A 86 -8.48 -1.10 37.85
C VAL A 86 -9.77 -0.48 37.31
N ASN A 87 -9.89 -0.26 36.03
CA ASN A 87 -11.09 0.29 35.39
C ASN A 87 -11.34 -0.31 34.01
N ALA A 88 -12.54 -0.01 33.48
CA ALA A 88 -13.01 -0.54 32.18
C ALA A 88 -12.11 -0.12 31.02
N ASP A 89 -11.57 1.11 31.03
CA ASP A 89 -10.72 1.61 29.96
C ASP A 89 -9.39 0.86 29.89
N GLN A 90 -8.78 0.54 31.01
CA GLN A 90 -7.56 -0.26 31.06
C GLN A 90 -7.81 -1.69 30.56
N LYS A 91 -8.93 -2.31 30.99
CA LYS A 91 -9.34 -3.63 30.48
C LYS A 91 -9.56 -3.59 28.99
N ALA A 92 -10.34 -2.64 28.49
CA ALA A 92 -10.61 -2.46 27.07
C ALA A 92 -9.34 -2.19 26.25
N GLY A 93 -8.38 -1.42 26.79
CA GLY A 93 -7.08 -1.19 26.19
C GLY A 93 -6.21 -2.46 26.10
N THR A 94 -6.22 -3.28 27.14
CA THR A 94 -5.52 -4.60 27.16
C THR A 94 -6.13 -5.53 26.11
N ILE A 95 -7.46 -5.63 26.05
CA ILE A 95 -8.18 -6.43 25.05
C ILE A 95 -7.86 -5.91 23.63
N HIS A 96 -7.79 -4.59 23.43
CA HIS A 96 -7.45 -3.99 22.15
C HIS A 96 -6.06 -4.42 21.64
N LEU A 97 -5.06 -4.44 22.51
CA LEU A 97 -3.72 -4.94 22.16
C LEU A 97 -3.75 -6.41 21.74
N TYR A 98 -4.48 -7.24 22.50
CA TYR A 98 -4.66 -8.67 22.20
C TYR A 98 -5.36 -8.89 20.86
N MET A 99 -6.47 -8.17 20.60
CA MET A 99 -7.17 -8.20 19.31
C MET A 99 -6.24 -7.86 18.15
N SER A 100 -5.42 -6.82 18.30
CA SER A 100 -4.50 -6.39 17.24
C SER A 100 -3.51 -7.50 16.85
N TRP A 101 -3.06 -8.29 17.82
CA TRP A 101 -2.24 -9.47 17.59
C TRP A 101 -3.02 -10.61 16.94
N LEU A 102 -4.23 -10.92 17.44
CA LEU A 102 -5.09 -11.95 16.84
C LEU A 102 -5.41 -11.66 15.36
N ILE A 103 -5.68 -10.40 15.02
CA ILE A 103 -5.92 -9.97 13.64
C ILE A 103 -4.67 -10.21 12.77
N LYS A 104 -3.49 -9.88 13.29
CA LYS A 104 -2.21 -10.12 12.60
C LYS A 104 -1.98 -11.62 12.37
N GLU A 105 -2.34 -12.45 13.34
CA GLU A 105 -2.28 -13.93 13.23
C GLU A 105 -3.45 -14.54 12.43
N ARG A 106 -4.31 -13.70 11.80
CA ARG A 106 -5.49 -14.10 11.02
C ARG A 106 -6.56 -14.87 11.83
N ARG A 107 -6.56 -14.76 13.15
CA ARG A 107 -7.53 -15.38 14.08
C ARG A 107 -8.73 -14.46 14.29
N HIS A 108 -9.44 -14.17 13.20
CA HIS A 108 -10.46 -13.10 13.18
C HIS A 108 -11.68 -13.40 14.06
N GLU A 109 -12.08 -14.68 14.21
CA GLU A 109 -13.21 -15.07 15.07
C GLU A 109 -12.90 -14.82 16.55
N GLU A 110 -11.69 -15.16 16.99
CA GLU A 110 -11.25 -14.92 18.37
C GLU A 110 -11.06 -13.43 18.65
N ALA A 111 -10.53 -12.69 17.68
CA ALA A 111 -10.44 -11.24 17.77
C ALA A 111 -11.83 -10.59 17.89
N LEU A 112 -12.83 -11.12 17.17
CA LEU A 112 -14.21 -10.63 17.25
C LEU A 112 -14.84 -10.90 18.63
N LYS A 113 -14.63 -12.09 19.20
CA LYS A 113 -15.08 -12.40 20.57
C LYS A 113 -14.46 -11.43 21.58
N ALA A 114 -13.17 -11.21 21.50
CA ALA A 114 -12.47 -10.23 22.35
C ALA A 114 -13.02 -8.81 22.17
N ALA A 115 -13.35 -8.40 20.93
CA ALA A 115 -13.97 -7.11 20.65
C ALA A 115 -15.34 -6.99 21.35
N GLN A 116 -16.18 -8.03 21.28
CA GLN A 116 -17.48 -8.07 21.92
C GLN A 116 -17.36 -7.97 23.45
N GLU A 117 -16.39 -8.67 24.05
CA GLU A 117 -16.07 -8.56 25.47
C GLU A 117 -15.68 -7.13 25.86
N ALA A 118 -14.80 -6.49 25.09
CA ALA A 118 -14.39 -5.11 25.35
C ALA A 118 -15.56 -4.10 25.24
N LEU A 119 -16.45 -4.30 24.28
CA LEU A 119 -17.62 -3.45 24.05
C LEU A 119 -18.71 -3.63 25.12
N ALA A 120 -18.76 -4.80 25.75
CA ALA A 120 -19.69 -5.09 26.83
C ALA A 120 -19.25 -4.55 28.20
N LEU A 121 -18.03 -4.01 28.34
CA LEU A 121 -17.51 -3.47 29.60
C LEU A 121 -18.29 -2.22 30.03
N PRO A 122 -18.96 -2.22 31.20
CA PRO A 122 -19.66 -1.05 31.70
C PRO A 122 -18.65 0.04 32.09
N GLY A 123 -19.01 1.30 31.81
CA GLY A 123 -18.14 2.45 32.16
C GLY A 123 -16.91 2.65 31.24
N CYS A 124 -16.83 1.93 30.12
CA CYS A 124 -15.79 2.16 29.11
C CYS A 124 -16.02 3.51 28.43
N SER A 125 -14.95 4.29 28.25
CA SER A 125 -15.01 5.58 27.56
C SER A 125 -15.37 5.43 26.08
N GLU A 126 -15.99 6.45 25.51
CA GLU A 126 -16.36 6.49 24.09
C GLU A 126 -15.12 6.31 23.18
N GLN A 127 -13.96 6.81 23.60
CA GLN A 127 -12.72 6.63 22.85
C GLN A 127 -12.28 5.16 22.78
N GLN A 128 -12.40 4.41 23.87
CA GLN A 128 -12.08 2.98 23.88
C GLN A 128 -13.14 2.17 23.14
N LYS A 129 -14.42 2.52 23.26
CA LYS A 129 -15.49 1.92 22.47
C LYS A 129 -15.25 2.11 20.97
N GLU A 130 -14.90 3.32 20.54
CA GLU A 130 -14.57 3.60 19.14
C GLU A 130 -13.43 2.72 18.65
N ARG A 131 -12.32 2.64 19.41
CA ARG A 131 -11.15 1.80 19.05
C ARG A 131 -11.53 0.34 18.87
N ASN A 132 -12.34 -0.19 19.79
CA ASN A 132 -12.74 -1.60 19.75
C ASN A 132 -13.78 -1.86 18.65
N LEU A 133 -14.70 -0.93 18.37
CA LEU A 133 -15.62 -1.00 17.23
C LEU A 133 -14.88 -1.01 15.89
N ARG A 134 -13.82 -0.21 15.74
CA ARG A 134 -12.98 -0.24 14.52
C ARG A 134 -12.34 -1.61 14.29
N ARG A 135 -11.87 -2.27 15.35
CA ARG A 135 -11.30 -3.62 15.25
C ARG A 135 -12.36 -4.68 15.00
N ALA A 136 -13.54 -4.56 15.65
CA ALA A 136 -14.68 -5.44 15.36
C ALA A 136 -15.09 -5.34 13.88
N ALA A 137 -15.19 -4.13 13.34
CA ALA A 137 -15.49 -3.91 11.93
C ALA A 137 -14.45 -4.56 10.99
N GLU A 138 -13.16 -4.45 11.31
CA GLU A 138 -12.10 -5.13 10.55
C GLU A 138 -12.30 -6.66 10.55
N CYS A 139 -12.64 -7.25 11.70
CA CYS A 139 -12.91 -8.68 11.83
C CYS A 139 -14.15 -9.09 11.01
N TYR A 140 -15.27 -8.36 11.13
CA TYR A 140 -16.48 -8.63 10.36
C TYR A 140 -16.21 -8.57 8.84
N ALA A 141 -15.44 -7.59 8.37
CA ALA A 141 -15.06 -7.48 6.97
C ALA A 141 -14.23 -8.68 6.48
N ARG A 142 -13.28 -9.15 7.31
CA ARG A 142 -12.43 -10.31 6.99
C ARG A 142 -13.20 -11.62 6.98
N LEU A 143 -14.18 -11.76 7.89
CA LEU A 143 -15.08 -12.92 7.99
C LEU A 143 -16.25 -12.87 6.97
N LYS A 144 -16.32 -11.80 6.15
CA LYS A 144 -17.40 -11.57 5.18
C LYS A 144 -18.80 -11.49 5.79
N MET A 145 -18.90 -11.07 7.04
CA MET A 145 -20.14 -10.84 7.78
C MET A 145 -20.68 -9.43 7.49
N ASN A 146 -21.21 -9.22 6.29
CA ASN A 146 -21.55 -7.89 5.78
C ASN A 146 -22.60 -7.15 6.61
N ASP A 147 -23.63 -7.85 7.08
CA ASP A 147 -24.72 -7.23 7.88
C ASP A 147 -24.21 -6.74 9.23
N ASP A 148 -23.41 -7.56 9.92
CA ASP A 148 -22.82 -7.20 11.20
C ASP A 148 -21.75 -6.12 11.03
N PHE A 149 -20.99 -6.15 9.94
CA PHE A 149 -20.08 -5.07 9.55
C PHE A 149 -20.83 -3.74 9.40
N ASN A 150 -21.93 -3.72 8.66
CA ASN A 150 -22.76 -2.51 8.47
C ASN A 150 -23.35 -2.00 9.79
N LYS A 151 -23.88 -2.89 10.64
CA LYS A 151 -24.35 -2.53 11.99
C LYS A 151 -23.24 -1.95 12.85
N CYS A 152 -22.06 -2.56 12.83
CA CYS A 152 -20.90 -2.10 13.58
C CYS A 152 -20.46 -0.71 13.10
N GLN A 153 -20.42 -0.46 11.79
CA GLN A 153 -20.08 0.83 11.20
C GLN A 153 -21.10 1.92 11.56
N LEU A 154 -22.41 1.59 11.56
CA LEU A 154 -23.44 2.52 12.00
C LEU A 154 -23.33 2.86 13.50
N THR A 155 -22.98 1.86 14.33
CA THR A 155 -22.73 2.08 15.77
C THR A 155 -21.49 2.96 15.95
N LEU A 156 -20.41 2.70 15.22
CA LEU A 156 -19.20 3.52 15.23
C LEU A 156 -19.51 4.98 14.86
N ALA A 157 -20.32 5.20 13.82
CA ALA A 157 -20.72 6.55 13.42
C ALA A 157 -21.51 7.29 14.51
N LYS A 158 -22.31 6.57 15.30
CA LYS A 158 -23.05 7.15 16.45
C LYS A 158 -22.13 7.44 17.66
N THR A 159 -21.15 6.57 17.90
CA THR A 159 -20.20 6.69 19.02
C THR A 159 -19.24 7.87 18.84
N ILE A 160 -18.90 8.22 17.60
CA ILE A 160 -18.05 9.37 17.30
C ILE A 160 -18.81 10.64 17.66
N ARG A 161 -18.36 11.33 18.72
CA ARG A 161 -18.91 12.65 19.08
C ARG A 161 -18.74 13.64 17.93
N ARG A 162 -19.84 14.23 17.51
CA ARG A 162 -19.89 15.28 16.50
C ARG A 162 -20.73 16.43 17.04
N ASP A 163 -20.14 17.60 17.04
CA ASP A 163 -20.76 18.79 17.61
C ASP A 163 -21.81 19.41 16.68
N THR A 164 -21.91 18.90 15.45
CA THR A 164 -22.85 19.42 14.45
C THR A 164 -23.53 18.29 13.67
N PRO A 165 -24.79 18.51 13.19
CA PRO A 165 -25.48 17.55 12.32
C PRO A 165 -24.67 17.15 11.08
N PHE A 166 -23.91 18.09 10.53
CA PHE A 166 -23.00 17.87 9.40
C PHE A 166 -21.97 16.75 9.70
N GLU A 167 -21.26 16.86 10.83
CA GLU A 167 -20.19 15.93 11.18
C GLU A 167 -20.76 14.52 11.46
N GLU A 168 -21.94 14.43 12.07
CA GLU A 168 -22.61 13.15 12.27
C GLU A 168 -22.99 12.51 10.93
N LEU A 169 -23.59 13.28 10.02
CA LEU A 169 -23.98 12.80 8.70
C LEU A 169 -22.80 12.32 7.88
N LEU A 170 -21.70 13.10 7.87
CA LEU A 170 -20.49 12.72 7.13
C LEU A 170 -19.81 11.49 7.74
N ALA A 171 -19.80 11.34 9.07
CA ALA A 171 -19.29 10.15 9.74
C ALA A 171 -20.10 8.90 9.37
N ARG A 172 -21.44 9.00 9.37
CA ARG A 172 -22.34 7.92 8.96
C ARG A 172 -22.19 7.59 7.47
N ALA A 173 -21.99 8.58 6.61
CA ALA A 173 -21.73 8.38 5.19
C ALA A 173 -20.43 7.60 4.97
N ASN A 174 -19.35 7.95 5.70
CA ASN A 174 -18.09 7.20 5.68
C ASN A 174 -18.28 5.74 6.15
N ALA A 175 -19.06 5.52 7.22
CA ALA A 175 -19.34 4.19 7.72
C ALA A 175 -20.10 3.34 6.68
N ALA A 176 -21.12 3.91 6.03
CA ALA A 176 -21.87 3.24 4.97
C ALA A 176 -20.99 2.90 3.76
N SER A 177 -20.07 3.82 3.36
CA SER A 177 -19.12 3.58 2.29
C SER A 177 -18.15 2.43 2.63
N ALA A 178 -17.63 2.37 3.84
CA ALA A 178 -16.81 1.28 4.33
C ALA A 178 -17.56 -0.05 4.33
N GLY A 179 -18.87 -0.02 4.63
CA GLY A 179 -19.79 -1.15 4.51
C GLY A 179 -20.18 -1.54 3.09
N LYS A 180 -19.63 -0.85 2.07
CA LYS A 180 -19.95 -1.03 0.65
C LYS A 180 -21.42 -0.71 0.28
N ASP A 181 -22.13 -0.02 1.14
CA ASP A 181 -23.45 0.53 0.84
C ASP A 181 -23.30 1.95 0.23
N SER A 182 -22.99 1.98 -1.04
CA SER A 182 -22.78 3.24 -1.77
C SER A 182 -24.07 4.06 -1.89
N GLY A 183 -25.26 3.43 -1.84
CA GLY A 183 -26.54 4.12 -1.90
C GLY A 183 -26.78 4.94 -0.63
N LEU A 184 -26.65 4.30 0.53
CA LEU A 184 -26.76 4.97 1.82
C LEU A 184 -25.66 6.03 2.00
N ALA A 185 -24.42 5.72 1.58
CA ALA A 185 -23.30 6.66 1.66
C ALA A 185 -23.58 7.95 0.87
N ILE A 186 -24.13 7.84 -0.34
CA ILE A 186 -24.53 8.98 -1.17
C ILE A 186 -25.65 9.78 -0.49
N GLY A 187 -26.72 9.12 -0.08
CA GLY A 187 -27.85 9.80 0.56
C GLY A 187 -27.47 10.58 1.81
N LEU A 188 -26.60 10.01 2.66
CA LEU A 188 -26.08 10.68 3.85
C LEU A 188 -25.12 11.83 3.50
N ALA A 189 -24.29 11.66 2.48
CA ALA A 189 -23.39 12.73 2.01
C ALA A 189 -24.16 13.90 1.40
N GLU A 190 -25.23 13.66 0.65
CA GLU A 190 -26.12 14.72 0.13
C GLU A 190 -26.83 15.47 1.26
N GLN A 191 -27.25 14.76 2.33
CA GLN A 191 -27.77 15.42 3.53
C GLN A 191 -26.69 16.24 4.22
N ALA A 192 -25.43 15.77 4.30
CA ALA A 192 -24.31 16.52 4.84
C ALA A 192 -24.03 17.79 4.02
N ILE A 193 -24.11 17.72 2.68
CA ILE A 193 -23.99 18.88 1.79
C ILE A 193 -25.07 19.93 2.15
N LYS A 194 -26.30 19.51 2.37
CA LYS A 194 -27.41 20.40 2.76
C LYS A 194 -27.26 20.98 4.18
N ALA A 195 -26.65 20.22 5.07
CA ALA A 195 -26.42 20.63 6.45
C ALA A 195 -25.12 21.43 6.64
N SER A 196 -24.36 21.66 5.57
CA SER A 196 -23.12 22.43 5.61
C SER A 196 -23.41 23.90 5.94
N THR A 197 -22.71 24.44 6.94
CA THR A 197 -22.84 25.83 7.41
C THR A 197 -21.69 26.73 6.98
N ASN A 198 -20.63 26.14 6.41
CA ASN A 198 -19.45 26.85 5.91
C ASN A 198 -18.85 26.18 4.67
N SER A 199 -17.92 26.88 4.02
CA SER A 199 -17.27 26.43 2.78
C SER A 199 -16.47 25.15 2.94
N GLU A 200 -15.75 24.97 4.06
CA GLU A 200 -14.97 23.75 4.35
C GLU A 200 -15.88 22.51 4.41
N GLN A 201 -16.98 22.59 5.16
CA GLN A 201 -17.94 21.49 5.27
C GLN A 201 -18.53 21.14 3.91
N LEU A 202 -18.94 22.16 3.12
CA LEU A 202 -19.48 21.97 1.79
C LEU A 202 -18.48 21.27 0.86
N ALA A 203 -17.22 21.72 0.87
CA ALA A 203 -16.17 21.16 0.03
C ALA A 203 -15.86 19.71 0.42
N ARG A 204 -15.74 19.41 1.73
CA ARG A 204 -15.46 18.05 2.25
C ARG A 204 -16.59 17.07 1.91
N ALA A 205 -17.86 17.47 2.12
CA ALA A 205 -19.00 16.61 1.78
C ALA A 205 -19.11 16.41 0.26
N SER A 206 -18.87 17.45 -0.53
CA SER A 206 -18.89 17.37 -2.00
C SER A 206 -17.79 16.44 -2.51
N LEU A 207 -16.57 16.54 -1.98
CA LEU A 207 -15.46 15.64 -2.32
C LEU A 207 -15.78 14.18 -2.00
N PHE A 208 -16.35 13.94 -0.83
CA PHE A 208 -16.74 12.59 -0.43
C PHE A 208 -17.87 12.03 -1.31
N CYS A 209 -18.94 12.79 -1.52
CA CYS A 209 -20.09 12.39 -2.33
C CYS A 209 -19.67 12.14 -3.80
N GLY A 210 -18.82 12.99 -4.35
CA GLY A 210 -18.24 12.82 -5.68
C GLY A 210 -17.47 11.50 -5.84
N LYS A 211 -16.69 11.10 -4.82
CA LYS A 211 -16.01 9.79 -4.81
C LYS A 211 -16.99 8.61 -4.86
N GLN A 212 -18.11 8.70 -4.16
CA GLN A 212 -19.13 7.64 -4.18
C GLN A 212 -19.79 7.53 -5.57
N TYR A 213 -20.15 8.65 -6.19
CA TYR A 213 -20.69 8.65 -7.56
C TYR A 213 -19.67 8.16 -8.59
N PHE A 214 -18.39 8.51 -8.44
CA PHE A 214 -17.32 8.02 -9.31
C PHE A 214 -17.19 6.49 -9.26
N MET A 215 -17.23 5.89 -8.07
CA MET A 215 -17.21 4.43 -7.91
C MET A 215 -18.42 3.76 -8.57
N ARG A 216 -19.57 4.41 -8.63
CA ARG A 216 -20.75 3.95 -9.36
C ARG A 216 -20.71 4.23 -10.86
N LYS A 217 -19.61 4.81 -11.37
CA LYS A 217 -19.44 5.22 -12.77
C LYS A 217 -20.42 6.33 -13.22
N GLU A 218 -21.01 7.06 -12.29
CA GLU A 218 -21.85 8.22 -12.53
C GLU A 218 -20.97 9.48 -12.70
N HIS A 219 -20.11 9.46 -13.73
CA HIS A 219 -19.00 10.40 -13.87
C HIS A 219 -19.43 11.86 -14.02
N LYS A 220 -20.61 12.15 -14.62
CA LYS A 220 -21.13 13.52 -14.73
C LYS A 220 -21.45 14.10 -13.35
N ARG A 221 -22.24 13.37 -12.55
CA ARG A 221 -22.58 13.82 -11.18
C ARG A 221 -21.35 13.92 -10.28
N ALA A 222 -20.40 12.99 -10.42
CA ALA A 222 -19.14 13.04 -9.70
C ALA A 222 -18.34 14.29 -10.08
N LEU A 223 -18.28 14.65 -11.37
CA LEU A 223 -17.59 15.83 -11.86
C LEU A 223 -18.12 17.12 -11.25
N ASP A 224 -19.45 17.32 -11.28
CA ASP A 224 -20.08 18.52 -10.71
C ASP A 224 -19.72 18.71 -9.22
N LEU A 225 -19.64 17.60 -8.47
CA LEU A 225 -19.29 17.61 -7.05
C LEU A 225 -17.79 17.86 -6.83
N PHE A 226 -16.92 17.30 -7.66
CA PHE A 226 -15.48 17.55 -7.57
C PHE A 226 -15.11 18.97 -7.99
N GLU A 227 -15.77 19.52 -9.00
CA GLU A 227 -15.60 20.92 -9.39
C GLU A 227 -16.08 21.87 -8.28
N ARG A 228 -17.23 21.57 -7.67
CA ARG A 228 -17.69 22.31 -6.49
C ARG A 228 -16.65 22.25 -5.38
N ALA A 229 -16.17 21.05 -5.01
CA ALA A 229 -15.16 20.87 -3.97
C ALA A 229 -13.87 21.64 -4.29
N SER A 230 -13.38 21.57 -5.54
CA SER A 230 -12.13 22.20 -5.95
C SER A 230 -12.21 23.73 -6.12
N ASN A 231 -13.41 24.30 -6.25
CA ASN A 231 -13.63 25.72 -6.36
C ASN A 231 -14.07 26.37 -5.03
N THR A 232 -14.25 25.56 -3.99
CA THR A 232 -14.68 26.03 -2.66
C THR A 232 -13.47 26.08 -1.74
N GLU A 233 -13.31 27.15 -0.97
CA GLU A 233 -12.24 27.29 0.01
C GLU A 233 -12.47 26.36 1.24
N GLY A 234 -11.38 26.02 1.95
CA GLY A 234 -11.43 25.30 3.22
C GLY A 234 -10.95 23.85 3.16
N LEU A 235 -10.68 23.29 1.98
CA LEU A 235 -10.00 22.00 1.87
C LEU A 235 -8.52 22.13 2.27
N SER A 236 -7.98 21.12 2.94
CA SER A 236 -6.54 20.98 3.06
C SER A 236 -5.90 20.89 1.67
N ILE A 237 -4.63 21.28 1.55
CA ILE A 237 -3.91 21.26 0.26
C ILE A 237 -3.97 19.86 -0.37
N ARG A 238 -3.85 18.81 0.43
CA ARG A 238 -3.98 17.43 -0.01
C ARG A 238 -5.36 17.13 -0.60
N GLU A 239 -6.43 17.54 0.09
CA GLU A 239 -7.81 17.33 -0.37
C GLU A 239 -8.10 18.15 -1.64
N GLN A 240 -7.53 19.33 -1.73
CA GLN A 240 -7.63 20.18 -2.92
C GLN A 240 -6.99 19.52 -4.15
N ILE A 241 -5.78 18.96 -4.00
CA ILE A 241 -5.11 18.18 -5.05
C ILE A 241 -5.96 16.94 -5.41
N ASP A 242 -6.52 16.25 -4.43
CA ASP A 242 -7.37 15.08 -4.65
C ASP A 242 -8.66 15.43 -5.38
N ALA A 243 -9.28 16.58 -5.08
CA ALA A 243 -10.46 17.09 -5.78
C ALA A 243 -10.14 17.37 -7.27
N PHE A 244 -9.03 18.06 -7.56
CA PHE A 244 -8.58 18.28 -8.94
C PHE A 244 -8.30 16.96 -9.65
N CYS A 245 -7.57 16.03 -9.05
CA CYS A 245 -7.27 14.74 -9.64
C CYS A 245 -8.54 13.95 -9.95
N SER A 246 -9.52 13.98 -9.05
CA SER A 246 -10.79 13.27 -9.21
C SER A 246 -11.64 13.89 -10.32
N ALA A 247 -11.68 15.22 -10.43
CA ALA A 247 -12.31 15.91 -11.56
C ALA A 247 -11.62 15.56 -12.89
N GLY A 248 -10.28 15.58 -12.93
CA GLY A 248 -9.52 15.18 -14.11
C GLY A 248 -9.82 13.75 -14.56
N ARG A 249 -9.92 12.80 -13.61
CA ARG A 249 -10.33 11.42 -13.91
C ARG A 249 -11.75 11.30 -14.43
N CYS A 250 -12.68 12.14 -13.95
CA CYS A 250 -14.03 12.20 -14.49
C CYS A 250 -14.01 12.69 -15.95
N HIS A 251 -13.28 13.75 -16.25
CA HIS A 251 -13.10 14.23 -17.63
C HIS A 251 -12.49 13.14 -18.53
N ALA A 252 -11.48 12.42 -18.07
CA ALA A 252 -10.89 11.31 -18.81
C ALA A 252 -11.91 10.19 -19.09
N ALA A 253 -12.73 9.82 -18.08
CA ALA A 253 -13.78 8.81 -18.22
C ALA A 253 -14.93 9.26 -19.15
N LEU A 254 -15.20 10.56 -19.24
CA LEU A 254 -16.20 11.16 -20.13
C LEU A 254 -15.66 11.41 -21.56
N GLY A 255 -14.39 11.06 -21.84
CA GLY A 255 -13.78 11.26 -23.16
C GLY A 255 -13.33 12.71 -23.44
N THR A 256 -13.35 13.59 -22.45
CA THR A 256 -12.91 14.99 -22.58
C THR A 256 -11.45 15.14 -22.14
N GLY A 257 -10.55 14.47 -22.86
CA GLY A 257 -9.13 14.33 -22.48
C GLY A 257 -8.37 15.64 -22.31
N LYS A 258 -8.62 16.65 -23.17
CA LYS A 258 -7.98 17.97 -23.04
C LYS A 258 -8.33 18.69 -21.73
N GLN A 259 -9.60 18.60 -21.32
CA GLN A 259 -10.05 19.12 -20.03
C GLN A 259 -9.41 18.37 -18.86
N ALA A 260 -9.30 17.04 -18.96
CA ALA A 260 -8.59 16.22 -17.98
C ALA A 260 -7.14 16.70 -17.79
N GLU A 261 -6.41 16.89 -18.88
CA GLU A 261 -5.02 17.38 -18.85
C GLU A 261 -4.89 18.78 -18.22
N ALA A 262 -5.79 19.69 -18.59
CA ALA A 262 -5.82 21.03 -18.00
C ALA A 262 -6.03 20.99 -16.48
N ILE A 263 -6.91 20.11 -16.00
CA ILE A 263 -7.17 19.94 -14.56
C ILE A 263 -5.98 19.28 -13.84
N PHE A 264 -5.34 18.25 -14.41
CA PHE A 264 -4.14 17.66 -13.82
C PHE A 264 -2.98 18.66 -13.76
N LEU A 265 -2.82 19.49 -14.79
CA LEU A 265 -1.85 20.58 -14.78
C LEU A 265 -2.19 21.63 -13.70
N LYS A 266 -3.48 21.93 -13.48
CA LYS A 266 -3.93 22.80 -12.38
C LYS A 266 -3.57 22.20 -11.03
N ALA A 267 -3.77 20.90 -10.83
CA ALA A 267 -3.37 20.19 -9.62
C ALA A 267 -1.86 20.29 -9.35
N LEU A 268 -1.04 20.08 -10.38
CA LEU A 268 0.42 20.21 -10.27
C LEU A 268 0.82 21.65 -9.92
N LYS A 269 0.31 22.65 -10.64
CA LYS A 269 0.61 24.07 -10.37
C LYS A 269 0.19 24.49 -8.97
N TYR A 270 -0.95 23.99 -8.49
CA TYR A 270 -1.43 24.26 -7.14
C TYR A 270 -0.49 23.67 -6.09
N GLY A 271 -0.11 22.39 -6.24
CA GLY A 271 0.77 21.71 -5.31
C GLY A 271 2.19 22.26 -5.29
N LEU A 272 2.71 22.78 -6.43
CA LEU A 272 4.04 23.40 -6.50
C LEU A 272 4.18 24.68 -5.67
N ARG A 273 3.08 25.34 -5.33
CA ARG A 273 3.09 26.51 -4.42
C ARG A 273 3.25 26.13 -2.95
N HIS A 274 3.24 24.81 -2.66
CA HIS A 274 3.28 24.26 -1.32
C HIS A 274 4.31 23.13 -1.26
N PRO A 275 5.59 23.39 -0.99
CA PRO A 275 6.69 22.42 -1.06
C PRO A 275 6.44 21.14 -0.25
N ASP A 276 5.80 21.27 0.91
CA ASP A 276 5.54 20.15 1.83
C ASP A 276 4.60 19.08 1.25
N VAL A 277 3.91 19.38 0.15
CA VAL A 277 2.91 18.47 -0.43
C VAL A 277 3.38 17.78 -1.70
N SER A 278 4.63 17.95 -2.09
CA SER A 278 5.18 17.33 -3.31
C SER A 278 5.05 15.79 -3.32
N VAL A 279 4.90 15.16 -2.14
CA VAL A 279 4.63 13.73 -2.00
C VAL A 279 3.36 13.27 -2.74
N TRP A 280 2.34 14.13 -2.86
CA TRP A 280 1.06 13.79 -3.51
C TRP A 280 1.01 14.15 -4.99
N LEU A 281 2.05 14.80 -5.54
CA LEU A 281 2.08 15.28 -6.93
C LEU A 281 2.47 14.19 -7.94
N ALA A 282 3.02 13.06 -7.50
CA ALA A 282 3.35 11.94 -8.39
C ALA A 282 2.11 11.40 -9.14
N GLY A 283 0.95 11.35 -8.48
CA GLY A 283 -0.31 10.91 -9.08
C GLY A 283 -0.77 11.80 -10.25
N PRO A 284 -1.06 13.09 -10.02
CA PRO A 284 -1.45 14.01 -11.09
C PRO A 284 -0.39 14.14 -12.20
N PHE A 285 0.89 14.06 -11.87
CA PHE A 285 1.96 14.04 -12.87
C PHE A 285 1.85 12.83 -13.80
N TYR A 286 1.64 11.64 -13.25
CA TYR A 286 1.46 10.41 -14.04
C TYR A 286 0.18 10.45 -14.89
N GLU A 287 -0.94 10.90 -14.32
CA GLU A 287 -2.22 11.01 -15.04
C GLU A 287 -2.14 12.03 -16.21
N LEU A 288 -1.32 13.08 -16.08
CA LEU A 288 -1.05 14.04 -17.15
C LEU A 288 -0.13 13.46 -18.23
N THR A 289 0.97 12.81 -17.83
CA THR A 289 2.00 12.37 -18.78
C THR A 289 1.62 11.11 -19.55
N ARG A 290 0.81 10.20 -18.97
CA ARG A 290 0.42 8.94 -19.61
C ARG A 290 -0.35 9.14 -20.93
N PRO A 291 -1.39 9.99 -21.04
CA PRO A 291 -2.02 10.27 -22.31
C PRO A 291 -1.07 10.88 -23.35
N MET A 292 -0.21 11.81 -22.92
CA MET A 292 0.80 12.44 -23.78
C MET A 292 1.77 11.39 -24.36
N MET A 293 2.23 10.44 -23.52
CA MET A 293 3.05 9.32 -23.98
C MET A 293 2.35 8.45 -25.02
N ASN A 294 1.04 8.23 -24.88
CA ASN A 294 0.24 7.45 -25.84
C ASN A 294 0.09 8.18 -27.19
N ARG A 295 0.00 9.52 -27.16
CA ARG A 295 -0.03 10.37 -28.37
C ARG A 295 1.37 10.62 -28.97
N LYS A 296 2.43 10.04 -28.34
CA LYS A 296 3.83 10.21 -28.75
C LYS A 296 4.37 11.64 -28.60
N GLU A 297 3.79 12.42 -27.69
CA GLU A 297 4.23 13.78 -27.34
C GLU A 297 5.44 13.72 -26.40
N PHE A 298 6.51 13.06 -26.87
CA PHE A 298 7.66 12.74 -26.01
C PHE A 298 8.44 13.97 -25.58
N LYS A 299 8.56 14.99 -26.45
CA LYS A 299 9.28 16.24 -26.14
C LYS A 299 8.60 17.00 -24.99
N GLU A 300 7.29 17.09 -25.03
CA GLU A 300 6.49 17.75 -24.02
C GLU A 300 6.60 17.00 -22.67
N VAL A 301 6.59 15.66 -22.71
CA VAL A 301 6.78 14.84 -21.50
C VAL A 301 8.19 15.03 -20.94
N ILE A 302 9.24 15.06 -21.78
CA ILE A 302 10.62 15.31 -21.36
C ILE A 302 10.72 16.67 -20.66
N THR A 303 10.29 17.75 -21.33
CA THR A 303 10.33 19.11 -20.77
C THR A 303 9.56 19.23 -19.45
N LEU A 304 8.40 18.56 -19.36
CA LEU A 304 7.62 18.57 -18.13
C LEU A 304 8.33 17.76 -17.02
N ALA A 305 8.86 16.58 -17.34
CA ALA A 305 9.47 15.70 -16.35
C ALA A 305 10.77 16.26 -15.78
N GLU A 306 11.61 16.91 -16.61
CA GLU A 306 12.85 17.57 -16.19
C GLU A 306 12.62 18.59 -15.06
N ARG A 307 11.46 19.23 -15.02
CA ARG A 307 11.10 20.22 -13.99
C ARG A 307 10.91 19.61 -12.60
N PHE A 308 10.78 18.29 -12.48
CA PHE A 308 10.47 17.60 -11.23
C PHE A 308 11.57 16.63 -10.79
N THR A 309 12.77 16.75 -11.36
CA THR A 309 13.92 15.90 -11.01
C THR A 309 14.77 16.47 -9.87
N GLY A 310 14.60 17.76 -9.51
CA GLY A 310 15.39 18.47 -8.50
C GLY A 310 15.20 17.92 -7.08
N GLU A 311 16.22 18.16 -6.24
CA GLU A 311 16.27 17.66 -4.86
C GLU A 311 15.22 18.31 -3.94
N GLU A 312 14.71 19.47 -4.31
CA GLU A 312 13.65 20.19 -3.63
C GLU A 312 12.31 19.43 -3.62
N PHE A 313 12.13 18.44 -4.52
CA PHE A 313 10.91 17.67 -4.60
C PHE A 313 10.98 16.38 -3.80
N HIS A 314 9.84 15.99 -3.26
CA HIS A 314 9.73 14.71 -2.56
C HIS A 314 10.10 13.55 -3.49
N ARG A 315 10.81 12.57 -2.95
CA ARG A 315 11.31 11.39 -3.64
C ARG A 315 10.29 10.73 -4.59
N ASN A 316 9.04 10.58 -4.16
CA ASN A 316 8.00 9.92 -4.98
C ASN A 316 7.73 10.69 -6.29
N LEU A 317 7.74 12.01 -6.25
CA LEU A 317 7.60 12.83 -7.46
C LEU A 317 8.84 12.73 -8.34
N ARG A 318 10.03 12.76 -7.76
CA ARG A 318 11.29 12.57 -8.49
C ARG A 318 11.35 11.21 -9.19
N ILE A 319 10.97 10.13 -8.51
CA ILE A 319 10.89 8.78 -9.11
C ILE A 319 9.90 8.80 -10.29
N ALA A 320 8.70 9.36 -10.11
CA ALA A 320 7.71 9.45 -11.18
C ALA A 320 8.25 10.25 -12.38
N ALA A 321 8.93 11.37 -12.11
CA ALA A 321 9.55 12.20 -13.13
C ALA A 321 10.64 11.46 -13.90
N TYR A 322 11.62 10.89 -13.23
CA TYR A 322 12.70 10.13 -13.87
C TYR A 322 12.18 8.91 -14.66
N ARG A 323 11.16 8.20 -14.18
CA ARG A 323 10.53 7.08 -14.91
C ARG A 323 9.89 7.54 -16.21
N GLN A 324 9.12 8.65 -16.18
CA GLN A 324 8.49 9.19 -17.39
C GLN A 324 9.54 9.78 -18.32
N LEU A 325 10.55 10.45 -17.79
CA LEU A 325 11.67 11.00 -18.54
C LEU A 325 12.41 9.89 -19.28
N ALA A 326 12.87 8.86 -18.59
CA ALA A 326 13.56 7.71 -19.18
C ALA A 326 12.73 7.01 -20.26
N SER A 327 11.43 6.79 -20.00
CA SER A 327 10.54 6.18 -20.99
C SER A 327 10.33 7.05 -22.22
N ALA A 328 10.19 8.37 -22.06
CA ALA A 328 10.01 9.31 -23.17
C ALA A 328 11.28 9.43 -24.02
N GLN A 329 12.45 9.57 -23.39
CA GLN A 329 13.77 9.60 -24.04
C GLN A 329 14.04 8.32 -24.83
N LEU A 330 13.76 7.15 -24.23
CA LEU A 330 13.91 5.88 -24.93
C LEU A 330 13.02 5.78 -26.18
N ARG A 331 11.77 6.21 -26.06
CA ARG A 331 10.79 6.16 -27.17
C ARG A 331 10.99 7.24 -28.21
N SER A 332 11.58 8.37 -27.86
CA SER A 332 12.01 9.42 -28.81
C SER A 332 13.28 9.07 -29.55
N GLY A 333 14.01 8.02 -29.14
CA GLY A 333 15.20 7.54 -29.84
C GLY A 333 16.51 7.98 -29.20
N ASP A 334 16.52 8.46 -27.97
CA ASP A 334 17.71 8.80 -27.20
C ASP A 334 17.96 7.78 -26.08
N PRO A 335 18.63 6.66 -26.37
CA PRO A 335 18.90 5.63 -25.38
C PRO A 335 19.93 6.07 -24.32
N ASP A 336 20.86 6.99 -24.62
CA ASP A 336 21.85 7.44 -23.65
C ASP A 336 21.23 8.30 -22.55
N ALA A 337 20.38 9.25 -22.92
CA ALA A 337 19.62 10.02 -21.96
C ALA A 337 18.67 9.12 -21.13
N ALA A 338 18.04 8.14 -21.78
CA ALA A 338 17.16 7.19 -21.09
C ALA A 338 17.92 6.34 -20.05
N ILE A 339 19.15 5.93 -20.33
CA ILE A 339 20.02 5.21 -19.38
C ILE A 339 20.28 6.10 -18.17
N ALA A 340 20.76 7.32 -18.36
CA ALA A 340 21.05 8.24 -17.27
C ALA A 340 19.82 8.49 -16.38
N SER A 341 18.66 8.71 -16.99
CA SER A 341 17.41 8.91 -16.25
C SER A 341 16.94 7.67 -15.48
N ALA A 342 17.11 6.48 -16.04
CA ALA A 342 16.71 5.23 -15.38
C ALA A 342 17.68 4.87 -14.23
N GLU A 343 18.98 5.15 -14.37
CA GLU A 343 19.98 5.00 -13.30
C GLU A 343 19.67 5.94 -12.12
N ASN A 344 19.20 7.16 -12.39
CA ASN A 344 18.74 8.06 -11.35
C ASN A 344 17.58 7.49 -10.54
N VAL A 345 16.64 6.72 -11.13
CA VAL A 345 15.59 6.02 -10.36
C VAL A 345 16.20 5.02 -9.39
N LEU A 346 17.21 4.26 -9.82
CA LEU A 346 17.86 3.23 -9.00
C LEU A 346 18.74 3.82 -7.89
N SER A 347 19.27 5.03 -8.06
CA SER A 347 20.10 5.73 -7.08
C SER A 347 19.29 6.41 -5.98
N LEU A 348 18.00 6.66 -6.19
CA LEU A 348 17.15 7.27 -5.16
C LEU A 348 16.90 6.32 -3.99
N GLU A 349 16.84 6.87 -2.77
CA GLU A 349 16.60 6.07 -1.57
C GLU A 349 15.33 5.20 -1.68
N LYS A 350 15.48 3.90 -1.42
CA LYS A 350 14.38 2.92 -1.28
C LYS A 350 13.36 2.95 -2.44
N PRO A 351 13.78 2.74 -3.70
CA PRO A 351 12.82 2.56 -4.78
C PRO A 351 11.94 1.34 -4.48
N THR A 352 10.69 1.38 -4.89
CA THR A 352 9.81 0.21 -4.76
C THR A 352 10.24 -0.89 -5.73
N VAL A 353 9.76 -2.12 -5.51
CA VAL A 353 9.98 -3.24 -6.45
C VAL A 353 9.54 -2.87 -7.88
N TRP A 354 8.45 -2.11 -8.01
CA TRP A 354 7.95 -1.66 -9.32
C TRP A 354 8.80 -0.55 -9.92
N ASP A 355 9.32 0.38 -9.12
CA ASP A 355 10.22 1.42 -9.62
C ASP A 355 11.53 0.81 -10.13
N THR A 356 12.09 -0.13 -9.37
CA THR A 356 13.28 -0.91 -9.74
C THR A 356 13.03 -1.74 -11.00
N PHE A 357 11.86 -2.38 -11.11
CA PHE A 357 11.46 -3.13 -12.31
C PHE A 357 11.43 -2.24 -13.54
N ASP A 358 10.70 -1.12 -13.49
CA ASP A 358 10.54 -0.22 -14.63
C ASP A 358 11.86 0.41 -15.05
N ALA A 359 12.72 0.79 -14.09
CA ALA A 359 14.05 1.31 -14.37
C ALA A 359 14.94 0.27 -15.07
N ASN A 360 15.00 -0.96 -14.54
CA ASN A 360 15.78 -2.05 -15.15
C ASN A 360 15.23 -2.44 -16.53
N MET A 361 13.90 -2.42 -16.74
CA MET A 361 13.29 -2.65 -18.05
C MET A 361 13.69 -1.57 -19.06
N THR A 362 13.71 -0.31 -18.65
CA THR A 362 14.12 0.81 -19.50
C THR A 362 15.61 0.69 -19.85
N LEU A 363 16.46 0.39 -18.87
CA LEU A 363 17.89 0.15 -19.09
C LEU A 363 18.12 -1.00 -20.08
N ALA A 364 17.44 -2.13 -19.88
CA ALA A 364 17.54 -3.29 -20.75
C ALA A 364 17.17 -2.95 -22.20
N GLN A 365 16.08 -2.21 -22.42
CA GLN A 365 15.63 -1.79 -23.74
C GLN A 365 16.58 -0.75 -24.38
N ALA A 366 17.11 0.17 -23.57
CA ALA A 366 18.05 1.17 -24.04
C ALA A 366 19.36 0.53 -24.50
N TYR A 367 19.91 -0.41 -23.73
CA TYR A 367 21.09 -1.18 -24.13
C TYR A 367 20.84 -2.08 -25.33
N GLN A 368 19.64 -2.66 -25.50
CA GLN A 368 19.27 -3.37 -26.74
C GLN A 368 19.32 -2.43 -27.97
N LYS A 369 18.80 -1.20 -27.85
CA LYS A 369 18.89 -0.21 -28.94
C LYS A 369 20.35 0.16 -29.28
N LYS A 370 21.20 0.20 -28.27
CA LYS A 370 22.65 0.42 -28.45
C LYS A 370 23.40 -0.82 -28.94
N LYS A 371 22.71 -1.98 -29.07
CA LYS A 371 23.30 -3.29 -29.42
C LYS A 371 24.29 -3.81 -28.36
N ASP A 372 24.26 -3.29 -27.17
CA ASP A 372 24.99 -3.80 -26.00
C ASP A 372 24.13 -4.89 -25.31
N TYR A 373 24.20 -6.07 -25.89
CA TYR A 373 23.33 -7.17 -25.48
C TYR A 373 23.71 -7.78 -24.14
N ASP A 374 24.95 -7.64 -23.70
CA ASP A 374 25.41 -8.15 -22.41
C ASP A 374 24.83 -7.31 -21.27
N ARG A 375 24.87 -5.98 -21.37
CA ARG A 375 24.22 -5.09 -20.41
C ARG A 375 22.69 -5.20 -20.48
N ALA A 376 22.14 -5.33 -21.69
CA ALA A 376 20.70 -5.56 -21.86
C ALA A 376 20.24 -6.84 -21.16
N GLU A 377 20.97 -7.96 -21.29
CA GLU A 377 20.71 -9.21 -20.57
C GLU A 377 20.80 -9.03 -19.06
N HIS A 378 21.85 -8.34 -18.59
CA HIS A 378 22.05 -8.08 -17.15
C HIS A 378 20.84 -7.35 -16.52
N TYR A 379 20.46 -6.21 -17.09
CA TYR A 379 19.35 -5.43 -16.55
C TYR A 379 18.00 -6.13 -16.71
N ALA A 380 17.78 -6.87 -17.78
CA ALA A 380 16.57 -7.65 -17.95
C ALA A 380 16.44 -8.77 -16.91
N ARG A 381 17.55 -9.42 -16.51
CA ARG A 381 17.56 -10.39 -15.40
C ARG A 381 17.23 -9.74 -14.07
N ASN A 382 17.79 -8.54 -13.81
CA ASN A 382 17.46 -7.78 -12.61
C ASN A 382 15.96 -7.43 -12.56
N ALA A 383 15.36 -7.04 -13.69
CA ALA A 383 13.93 -6.84 -13.81
C ALA A 383 13.13 -8.13 -13.55
N ALA A 384 13.55 -9.26 -14.10
CA ALA A 384 12.88 -10.55 -13.93
C ALA A 384 12.87 -11.03 -12.46
N ASN A 385 13.84 -10.63 -11.65
CA ASN A 385 13.92 -10.96 -10.23
C ASN A 385 13.03 -10.05 -9.34
N GLY A 386 12.32 -9.08 -9.91
CA GLY A 386 11.51 -8.10 -9.18
C GLY A 386 10.11 -8.60 -8.84
N PRO A 387 9.07 -8.17 -9.57
CA PRO A 387 7.69 -8.39 -9.18
C PRO A 387 7.23 -9.85 -9.28
N GLU A 388 6.36 -10.26 -8.36
CA GLU A 388 5.69 -11.57 -8.38
C GLU A 388 4.49 -11.60 -9.35
N ASN A 389 4.71 -11.14 -10.58
CA ASN A 389 3.69 -11.08 -11.63
C ASN A 389 4.20 -11.75 -12.91
N SER A 390 3.50 -12.80 -13.36
CA SER A 390 3.87 -13.60 -14.52
C SER A 390 4.07 -12.74 -15.79
N GLY A 391 3.15 -11.82 -16.07
CA GLY A 391 3.22 -10.98 -17.27
C GLY A 391 4.43 -10.04 -17.29
N SER A 392 4.77 -9.43 -16.14
CA SER A 392 5.92 -8.55 -16.00
C SER A 392 7.23 -9.33 -16.13
N ARG A 393 7.35 -10.46 -15.42
CA ARG A 393 8.51 -11.35 -15.54
C ARG A 393 8.67 -11.92 -16.94
N ARG A 394 7.58 -12.34 -17.57
CA ARG A 394 7.58 -12.79 -18.96
C ARG A 394 8.23 -11.75 -19.88
N TRP A 395 7.85 -10.49 -19.74
CA TRP A 395 8.40 -9.42 -20.57
C TRP A 395 9.89 -9.24 -20.37
N ALA A 396 10.36 -9.21 -19.13
CA ALA A 396 11.78 -9.13 -18.80
C ALA A 396 12.56 -10.35 -19.36
N TRP A 397 12.04 -11.55 -19.16
CA TRP A 397 12.66 -12.78 -19.68
C TRP A 397 12.75 -12.81 -21.22
N TRP A 398 11.75 -12.25 -21.93
CA TRP A 398 11.85 -12.14 -23.39
C TRP A 398 12.97 -11.23 -23.83
N ILE A 399 13.26 -10.15 -23.08
CA ILE A 399 14.44 -9.31 -23.36
C ILE A 399 15.72 -10.12 -23.19
N VAL A 400 15.83 -10.93 -22.13
CA VAL A 400 17.00 -11.83 -21.90
C VAL A 400 17.17 -12.78 -23.08
N VAL A 401 16.12 -13.49 -23.50
CA VAL A 401 16.18 -14.43 -24.63
C VAL A 401 16.57 -13.73 -25.92
N ASN A 402 15.95 -12.59 -26.22
CA ASN A 402 16.22 -11.84 -27.44
C ASN A 402 17.64 -11.24 -27.46
N SER A 403 18.14 -10.74 -26.34
CA SER A 403 19.51 -10.23 -26.22
C SER A 403 20.54 -11.35 -26.41
N CYS A 404 20.31 -12.49 -25.77
CA CYS A 404 21.17 -13.67 -25.94
C CYS A 404 21.19 -14.18 -27.41
N LYS A 405 20.06 -14.15 -28.12
CA LYS A 405 19.96 -14.50 -29.54
C LYS A 405 20.70 -13.46 -30.42
N ALA A 406 20.46 -12.18 -30.16
CA ALA A 406 21.03 -11.08 -30.94
C ALA A 406 22.55 -10.94 -30.78
N SER A 407 23.09 -11.31 -29.62
CA SER A 407 24.54 -11.37 -29.36
C SER A 407 25.24 -12.59 -30.01
N GLY A 408 24.50 -13.43 -30.76
CA GLY A 408 25.06 -14.62 -31.42
C GLY A 408 25.45 -15.76 -30.47
N GLN A 409 24.96 -15.77 -29.25
CA GLN A 409 25.26 -16.80 -28.24
C GLN A 409 24.82 -18.19 -28.72
N SER A 410 25.56 -19.21 -28.29
CA SER A 410 25.33 -20.60 -28.69
C SER A 410 23.90 -21.08 -28.36
N LYS A 411 23.37 -22.01 -29.17
CA LYS A 411 22.09 -22.68 -28.88
C LYS A 411 22.07 -23.33 -27.48
N GLN A 412 23.22 -23.76 -26.99
CA GLN A 412 23.35 -24.34 -25.66
C GLN A 412 23.06 -23.30 -24.57
N LYS A 413 23.63 -22.07 -24.68
CA LYS A 413 23.36 -20.97 -23.73
C LYS A 413 21.90 -20.54 -23.80
N GLN A 414 21.31 -20.41 -24.99
CA GLN A 414 19.89 -20.09 -25.19
C GLN A 414 18.97 -21.15 -24.53
N ARG A 415 19.29 -22.44 -24.70
CA ARG A 415 18.57 -23.53 -24.02
C ARG A 415 18.69 -23.48 -22.49
N SER A 416 19.86 -23.13 -21.98
CA SER A 416 20.06 -22.97 -20.54
C SER A 416 19.18 -21.85 -19.96
N ILE A 417 19.14 -20.69 -20.61
CA ILE A 417 18.28 -19.57 -20.20
C ILE A 417 16.82 -20.00 -20.19
N LEU A 418 16.34 -20.64 -21.26
CA LEU A 418 14.95 -21.08 -21.33
C LEU A 418 14.59 -22.14 -20.27
N ARG A 419 15.53 -23.01 -19.86
CA ARG A 419 15.32 -23.91 -18.74
C ARG A 419 15.13 -23.14 -17.42
N THR A 420 15.99 -22.18 -17.12
CA THR A 420 15.85 -21.32 -15.95
C THR A 420 14.47 -20.64 -15.92
N ILE A 421 13.98 -20.14 -17.08
CA ILE A 421 12.66 -19.52 -17.17
C ILE A 421 11.53 -20.54 -16.92
N LEU A 422 11.67 -21.74 -17.45
CA LEU A 422 10.67 -22.81 -17.26
C LEU A 422 10.60 -23.32 -15.80
N GLU A 423 11.67 -23.15 -15.04
CA GLU A 423 11.78 -23.44 -13.61
C GLU A 423 11.27 -22.29 -12.73
N ASP A 424 11.14 -21.06 -13.26
CA ASP A 424 10.62 -19.91 -12.52
C ASP A 424 9.15 -20.18 -12.09
N PRO A 425 8.86 -20.23 -10.78
CA PRO A 425 7.52 -20.53 -10.27
C PRO A 425 6.50 -19.45 -10.55
N VAL A 426 6.92 -18.22 -10.81
CA VAL A 426 6.05 -17.08 -11.12
C VAL A 426 5.55 -17.14 -12.56
N ILE A 427 6.35 -17.67 -13.49
CA ILE A 427 5.94 -17.86 -14.86
C ILE A 427 4.97 -19.05 -14.94
N SER A 428 3.74 -18.81 -15.37
CA SER A 428 2.68 -19.81 -15.33
C SER A 428 1.78 -19.77 -16.58
N GLY A 429 0.96 -20.79 -16.76
CA GLY A 429 -0.08 -20.87 -17.79
C GLY A 429 0.43 -20.58 -19.20
N ARG A 430 -0.29 -19.74 -19.91
CA ARG A 430 0.00 -19.35 -21.31
C ARG A 430 1.39 -18.78 -21.51
N ASP A 431 1.90 -18.02 -20.53
CA ASP A 431 3.22 -17.42 -20.61
C ASP A 431 4.31 -18.49 -20.63
N LYS A 432 4.14 -19.57 -19.87
CA LYS A 432 5.07 -20.71 -19.82
C LYS A 432 5.08 -21.49 -21.14
N VAL A 433 3.94 -21.56 -21.82
CA VAL A 433 3.82 -22.23 -23.14
C VAL A 433 4.70 -21.54 -24.18
N ASP A 434 4.73 -20.21 -24.22
CA ASP A 434 5.55 -19.46 -25.19
C ASP A 434 7.04 -19.79 -25.02
N PHE A 435 7.53 -19.85 -23.79
CA PHE A 435 8.94 -20.22 -23.54
C PHE A 435 9.22 -21.71 -23.84
N ARG A 436 8.25 -22.61 -23.59
CA ARG A 436 8.39 -24.03 -24.00
C ARG A 436 8.49 -24.17 -25.51
N LEU A 437 7.67 -23.46 -26.27
CA LEU A 437 7.74 -23.46 -27.73
C LEU A 437 9.10 -22.93 -28.21
N ALA A 438 9.59 -21.82 -27.62
CA ALA A 438 10.92 -21.30 -27.94
C ALA A 438 12.02 -22.33 -27.60
N TYR A 439 11.90 -23.06 -26.50
CA TYR A 439 12.84 -24.14 -26.14
C TYR A 439 12.78 -25.30 -27.14
N ILE A 440 11.62 -25.74 -27.56
CA ILE A 440 11.44 -26.82 -28.54
C ILE A 440 12.12 -26.46 -29.87
N TYR A 441 11.98 -25.22 -30.36
CA TYR A 441 12.63 -24.77 -31.59
C TYR A 441 14.17 -24.76 -31.55
N LEU A 442 14.78 -24.83 -30.37
CA LEU A 442 16.23 -24.94 -30.22
C LEU A 442 16.72 -26.39 -30.10
N LEU A 443 15.80 -27.36 -29.93
CA LEU A 443 16.14 -28.78 -29.84
C LEU A 443 16.43 -29.35 -31.22
N ASP A 444 17.22 -30.39 -31.28
CA ASP A 444 17.50 -31.16 -32.48
C ASP A 444 16.34 -32.13 -32.73
N PRO A 445 15.62 -32.06 -33.87
CA PRO A 445 14.48 -32.92 -34.14
C PRO A 445 14.79 -34.42 -34.05
N GLU A 446 15.98 -34.84 -34.49
CA GLU A 446 16.36 -36.25 -34.50
C GLU A 446 16.87 -36.70 -33.11
N LYS A 447 17.77 -35.94 -32.51
CA LYS A 447 18.43 -36.33 -31.25
C LYS A 447 17.57 -36.11 -30.03
N ASP A 448 16.71 -35.09 -30.02
CA ASP A 448 15.92 -34.68 -28.87
C ASP A 448 14.42 -35.04 -28.97
N LYS A 449 14.05 -35.99 -29.86
CA LYS A 449 12.66 -36.40 -30.18
C LYS A 449 11.79 -36.63 -28.92
N ASN A 450 12.32 -37.37 -27.95
CA ASN A 450 11.61 -37.66 -26.69
C ASN A 450 11.38 -36.41 -25.85
N LYS A 451 12.36 -35.48 -25.80
CA LYS A 451 12.23 -34.22 -25.09
C LYS A 451 11.19 -33.31 -25.76
N ILE A 452 11.19 -33.26 -27.08
CA ILE A 452 10.21 -32.49 -27.86
C ILE A 452 8.81 -32.97 -27.53
N LYS A 453 8.57 -34.31 -27.62
CA LYS A 453 7.28 -34.93 -27.26
C LYS A 453 6.83 -34.63 -25.84
N GLN A 454 7.78 -34.69 -24.86
CA GLN A 454 7.52 -34.34 -23.47
C GLN A 454 7.10 -32.88 -23.32
N GLN A 455 7.83 -31.94 -23.94
CA GLN A 455 7.53 -30.52 -23.84
C GLN A 455 6.20 -30.16 -24.51
N ILE A 456 5.87 -30.78 -25.64
CA ILE A 456 4.55 -30.65 -26.31
C ILE A 456 3.43 -31.14 -25.38
N GLY A 457 3.61 -32.29 -24.72
CA GLY A 457 2.67 -32.81 -23.75
C GLY A 457 2.43 -31.85 -22.57
N LEU A 458 3.48 -31.18 -22.10
CA LEU A 458 3.36 -30.15 -21.06
C LEU A 458 2.65 -28.89 -21.55
N CYS A 459 2.85 -28.47 -22.83
CA CYS A 459 2.10 -27.35 -23.41
C CYS A 459 0.59 -27.63 -23.47
N LYS A 460 0.20 -28.87 -23.83
CA LYS A 460 -1.22 -29.27 -23.95
C LYS A 460 -1.97 -29.30 -22.62
N LYS A 461 -1.28 -29.31 -21.48
CA LYS A 461 -1.89 -29.24 -20.14
C LYS A 461 -2.34 -27.82 -19.78
N GLU A 462 -1.92 -26.82 -20.55
CA GLU A 462 -2.21 -25.42 -20.32
C GLU A 462 -3.32 -24.89 -21.23
N THR A 463 -3.92 -23.76 -20.87
CA THR A 463 -4.90 -23.07 -21.72
C THR A 463 -4.20 -22.40 -22.90
N LEU A 464 -4.34 -22.95 -24.08
CA LEU A 464 -3.65 -22.52 -25.29
C LEU A 464 -4.42 -21.44 -26.05
N SER A 465 -3.70 -20.44 -26.57
CA SER A 465 -4.22 -19.51 -27.57
C SER A 465 -4.36 -20.20 -28.96
N PRO A 466 -5.17 -19.65 -29.87
CA PRO A 466 -5.27 -20.20 -31.23
C PRO A 466 -3.92 -20.31 -31.96
N SER A 467 -3.04 -19.31 -31.76
CA SER A 467 -1.71 -19.31 -32.35
C SER A 467 -0.82 -20.42 -31.77
N GLN A 468 -0.84 -20.63 -30.44
CA GLN A 468 -0.10 -21.71 -29.80
C GLN A 468 -0.59 -23.09 -30.22
N LYS A 469 -1.91 -23.29 -30.38
CA LYS A 469 -2.48 -24.53 -30.88
C LYS A 469 -1.94 -24.87 -32.29
N LYS A 470 -1.93 -23.87 -33.19
CA LYS A 470 -1.40 -24.02 -34.54
C LYS A 470 0.08 -24.39 -34.56
N GLN A 471 0.89 -23.74 -33.70
CA GLN A 471 2.32 -24.04 -33.60
C GLN A 471 2.57 -25.47 -33.06
N ILE A 472 1.82 -25.90 -32.05
CA ILE A 472 1.92 -27.27 -31.52
C ILE A 472 1.54 -28.30 -32.56
N GLN A 473 0.44 -28.13 -33.32
CA GLN A 473 0.04 -29.01 -34.42
C GLN A 473 1.13 -29.12 -35.49
N ALA A 474 1.77 -27.99 -35.83
CA ALA A 474 2.86 -28.00 -36.81
C ALA A 474 4.13 -28.72 -36.30
N LEU A 475 4.36 -28.75 -34.99
CA LEU A 475 5.47 -29.48 -34.37
C LEU A 475 5.16 -31.00 -34.25
N GLU A 476 3.92 -31.38 -34.13
CA GLU A 476 3.52 -32.78 -34.07
C GLU A 476 3.49 -33.48 -35.47
N ALA A 477 3.35 -32.66 -36.52
CA ALA A 477 3.35 -33.15 -37.90
C ALA A 477 4.77 -33.38 -38.47
N LYS A 478 5.80 -32.96 -37.75
CA LYS A 478 7.23 -33.15 -38.06
C LYS A 478 7.80 -34.33 -37.29
#